data_86dee2d768aaa6b63f1699c14c5143a6
#
_entry.id   86dee2d768aaa6b63f1699c14c5143a6
#
_cell.length_a   1.000
_cell.length_b   1.000
_cell.length_c   1.000
_cell.angle_alpha   90.00
_cell.angle_beta   90.00
_cell.angle_gamma   90.00
#
_symmetry.space_group_name_H-M   'P 1'
#
loop_
_entity.id
_entity.type
_entity.pdbx_description
1 polymer ?
#
loop_
_entity_poly.entity_id
_entity_poly.type
_entity_poly.pdbx_seq_one_letter_code
_entity_poly.pdbx_strand_id
1 'polypeptide(L)'
;AALKNNKINFKNSNMYVTLEPCIHYGKTPPCTNIIIKKKIKLVNYSIEDFDKRTAKKTKSVLKKNNILAKIGLIKNEANHFYKDYKFSKFNDIPYVTGKLAVSKNNKIYLFKKKITNEHSHKVSHLLRYRNQAILTSYKTINSDNPNLNCRIQGLEKFSPVKFIIDKDLKTKINSKVLKLNSNKTYIFHNKKDKNIINKFKNKNAKLVFMKIENKNFDLNLSLIHI
;
A
#
# COMPACT_ATOMS: atom_id res chain seq x y z
N ALA A 1 10.89 -5.79 -15.37
CA ALA A 1 10.23 -6.98 -15.94
C ALA A 1 10.47 -7.06 -17.46
N ALA A 2 10.14 -6.04 -18.26
CA ALA A 2 10.21 -6.07 -19.73
C ALA A 2 11.61 -6.46 -20.25
N LEU A 3 12.68 -5.85 -19.73
CA LEU A 3 14.07 -6.13 -20.16
C LEU A 3 14.63 -7.50 -19.75
N LYS A 4 13.89 -8.29 -18.97
CA LYS A 4 14.31 -9.64 -18.56
C LYS A 4 14.07 -10.70 -19.66
N ASN A 5 13.29 -10.38 -20.69
CA ASN A 5 13.06 -11.29 -21.80
C ASN A 5 14.35 -11.43 -22.65
N ASN A 6 14.98 -12.59 -22.59
CA ASN A 6 16.22 -12.85 -23.33
C ASN A 6 16.02 -13.16 -24.82
N LYS A 7 14.78 -13.40 -25.26
CA LYS A 7 14.43 -13.66 -26.66
C LYS A 7 14.39 -12.38 -27.50
N ILE A 8 14.38 -11.19 -26.86
CA ILE A 8 14.28 -9.90 -27.54
C ILE A 8 15.62 -9.18 -27.50
N ASN A 9 16.08 -8.73 -28.65
CA ASN A 9 17.25 -7.86 -28.75
C ASN A 9 16.80 -6.40 -28.53
N PHE A 10 17.22 -5.81 -27.43
CA PHE A 10 16.90 -4.43 -27.06
C PHE A 10 17.97 -3.41 -27.50
N LYS A 11 19.05 -3.86 -28.16
CA LYS A 11 20.13 -2.97 -28.62
C LYS A 11 19.55 -1.84 -29.47
N ASN A 12 19.97 -0.60 -29.21
CA ASN A 12 19.54 0.62 -29.91
C ASN A 12 18.03 0.95 -29.78
N SER A 13 17.27 0.30 -28.89
CA SER A 13 15.87 0.62 -28.64
C SER A 13 15.71 1.87 -27.77
N ASN A 14 14.51 2.47 -27.84
CA ASN A 14 14.08 3.54 -26.93
C ASN A 14 13.26 2.93 -25.79
N MET A 15 13.52 3.38 -24.57
CA MET A 15 12.81 2.97 -23.36
C MET A 15 11.99 4.12 -22.81
N TYR A 16 10.74 3.84 -22.43
CA TYR A 16 9.84 4.80 -21.78
C TYR A 16 9.44 4.27 -20.41
N VAL A 17 9.64 5.07 -19.39
CA VAL A 17 9.30 4.74 -18.00
C VAL A 17 8.72 5.96 -17.29
N THR A 18 7.90 5.75 -16.31
CA THR A 18 7.23 6.84 -15.60
C THR A 18 8.11 7.48 -14.52
N LEU A 19 8.99 6.70 -13.88
CA LEU A 19 9.89 7.16 -12.83
C LEU A 19 11.35 7.01 -13.24
N GLU A 20 12.22 7.91 -12.77
CA GLU A 20 13.67 7.82 -12.94
C GLU A 20 14.20 6.42 -12.56
N PRO A 21 14.93 5.72 -13.45
CA PRO A 21 15.49 4.41 -13.15
C PRO A 21 16.49 4.46 -12.00
N CYS A 22 16.35 3.56 -11.02
CA CYS A 22 17.21 3.55 -9.84
C CYS A 22 18.68 3.21 -10.19
N ILE A 23 19.60 3.81 -9.41
CA ILE A 23 21.05 3.60 -9.50
C ILE A 23 21.63 2.87 -8.29
N HIS A 24 20.80 2.57 -7.28
CA HIS A 24 21.21 1.94 -6.02
C HIS A 24 20.67 0.51 -5.92
N TYR A 25 21.32 -0.31 -5.14
CA TYR A 25 20.83 -1.62 -4.74
C TYR A 25 19.71 -1.46 -3.70
N GLY A 26 18.58 -2.11 -3.97
CA GLY A 26 17.48 -2.27 -3.05
C GLY A 26 17.18 -3.76 -2.86
N LYS A 27 15.91 -4.17 -2.93
CA LYS A 27 15.54 -5.61 -3.01
C LYS A 27 16.01 -6.27 -4.31
N THR A 28 16.35 -5.47 -5.31
CA THR A 28 16.85 -5.89 -6.63
C THR A 28 18.04 -5.01 -7.03
N PRO A 29 18.89 -5.48 -7.97
CA PRO A 29 19.94 -4.64 -8.53
C PRO A 29 19.40 -3.38 -9.20
N PRO A 30 20.24 -2.32 -9.36
CA PRO A 30 19.87 -1.09 -10.02
C PRO A 30 19.24 -1.30 -11.40
N CYS A 31 18.17 -0.55 -11.71
CA CYS A 31 17.55 -0.60 -13.04
C CYS A 31 18.51 -0.12 -14.13
N THR A 32 19.42 0.81 -13.81
CA THR A 32 20.45 1.29 -14.75
C THR A 32 21.38 0.17 -15.22
N ASN A 33 21.69 -0.81 -14.36
CA ASN A 33 22.58 -1.92 -14.74
C ASN A 33 22.01 -2.75 -15.91
N ILE A 34 20.71 -3.08 -15.86
CA ILE A 34 20.10 -3.85 -16.96
C ILE A 34 19.92 -2.99 -18.21
N ILE A 35 19.64 -1.68 -18.07
CA ILE A 35 19.54 -0.74 -19.18
C ILE A 35 20.88 -0.68 -19.94
N ILE A 36 21.98 -0.52 -19.21
CA ILE A 36 23.35 -0.48 -19.78
C ILE A 36 23.70 -1.83 -20.44
N LYS A 37 23.46 -2.96 -19.73
CA LYS A 37 23.73 -4.30 -20.24
C LYS A 37 22.98 -4.60 -21.56
N LYS A 38 21.75 -4.11 -21.70
CA LYS A 38 20.91 -4.31 -22.90
C LYS A 38 21.19 -3.27 -24.01
N LYS A 39 22.14 -2.36 -23.82
CA LYS A 39 22.56 -1.35 -24.80
C LYS A 39 21.39 -0.52 -25.34
N ILE A 40 20.50 -0.07 -24.45
CA ILE A 40 19.39 0.84 -24.79
C ILE A 40 19.99 2.16 -25.33
N LYS A 41 19.40 2.73 -26.39
CA LYS A 41 19.89 3.99 -26.99
C LYS A 41 19.41 5.21 -26.24
N LEU A 42 18.14 5.22 -25.87
CA LEU A 42 17.48 6.38 -25.25
C LEU A 42 16.54 5.91 -24.13
N VAL A 43 16.62 6.56 -22.98
CA VAL A 43 15.69 6.38 -21.87
C VAL A 43 14.89 7.68 -21.68
N ASN A 44 13.57 7.60 -21.85
CA ASN A 44 12.63 8.67 -21.51
C ASN A 44 11.97 8.35 -20.17
N TYR A 45 12.07 9.24 -19.19
CA TYR A 45 11.34 9.11 -17.93
C TYR A 45 10.55 10.38 -17.62
N SER A 46 9.37 10.21 -17.00
CA SER A 46 8.44 11.31 -16.83
C SER A 46 8.87 12.26 -15.74
N ILE A 47 9.32 11.72 -14.59
CA ILE A 47 9.70 12.48 -13.41
C ILE A 47 10.98 11.90 -12.77
N GLU A 48 11.71 12.75 -12.06
CA GLU A 48 12.80 12.35 -11.19
C GLU A 48 12.30 11.51 -10.00
N ASP A 49 13.13 10.60 -9.49
CA ASP A 49 12.82 9.83 -8.30
C ASP A 49 12.83 10.75 -7.06
N PHE A 50 11.99 10.44 -6.09
CA PHE A 50 11.95 11.12 -4.79
C PHE A 50 12.93 10.52 -3.78
N ASP A 51 13.52 9.37 -4.09
CA ASP A 51 14.54 8.75 -3.27
C ASP A 51 15.89 9.45 -3.46
N LYS A 52 16.42 10.05 -2.41
CA LYS A 52 17.70 10.81 -2.41
C LYS A 52 18.90 10.00 -2.95
N ARG A 53 18.81 8.65 -2.91
CA ARG A 53 19.85 7.78 -3.46
C ARG A 53 19.90 7.81 -4.98
N THR A 54 18.75 8.01 -5.64
CA THR A 54 18.60 8.05 -7.11
C THR A 54 18.43 9.46 -7.66
N ALA A 55 17.64 10.28 -7.02
CA ALA A 55 17.17 11.59 -7.50
C ALA A 55 18.21 12.39 -8.27
N LYS A 56 17.90 12.73 -9.53
CA LYS A 56 18.73 13.51 -10.46
C LYS A 56 20.08 12.89 -10.87
N LYS A 57 20.38 11.66 -10.48
CA LYS A 57 21.68 11.02 -10.71
C LYS A 57 21.72 10.11 -11.92
N THR A 58 20.58 9.55 -12.32
CA THR A 58 20.47 8.57 -13.40
C THR A 58 20.96 9.10 -14.74
N LYS A 59 20.64 10.37 -15.05
CA LYS A 59 21.07 11.00 -16.31
C LYS A 59 22.59 10.99 -16.48
N SER A 60 23.35 11.27 -15.41
CA SER A 60 24.82 11.25 -15.44
C SER A 60 25.38 9.83 -15.59
N VAL A 61 24.77 8.85 -14.90
CA VAL A 61 25.17 7.43 -15.02
C VAL A 61 24.94 6.91 -16.44
N LEU A 62 23.79 7.19 -17.02
CA LEU A 62 23.46 6.77 -18.38
C LEU A 62 24.34 7.45 -19.42
N LYS A 63 24.61 8.76 -19.26
CA LYS A 63 25.51 9.51 -20.15
C LYS A 63 26.93 8.94 -20.19
N LYS A 64 27.48 8.55 -19.03
CA LYS A 64 28.79 7.89 -18.93
C LYS A 64 28.85 6.55 -19.69
N ASN A 65 27.71 5.94 -19.99
CA ASN A 65 27.59 4.70 -20.75
C ASN A 65 27.03 4.92 -22.16
N ASN A 66 27.15 6.12 -22.72
CA ASN A 66 26.70 6.50 -24.07
C ASN A 66 25.18 6.29 -24.29
N ILE A 67 24.37 6.41 -23.23
CA ILE A 67 22.91 6.30 -23.29
C ILE A 67 22.29 7.68 -23.08
N LEU A 68 21.46 8.11 -24.02
CA LEU A 68 20.72 9.37 -23.89
C LEU A 68 19.61 9.24 -22.84
N ALA A 69 19.38 10.29 -22.07
CA ALA A 69 18.28 10.36 -21.12
C ALA A 69 17.50 11.67 -21.29
N LYS A 70 16.19 11.56 -21.49
CA LYS A 70 15.23 12.67 -21.56
C LYS A 70 14.22 12.59 -20.44
N ILE A 71 13.76 13.74 -19.95
CA ILE A 71 12.79 13.85 -18.85
C ILE A 71 11.62 14.73 -19.24
N GLY A 72 10.46 14.50 -18.66
CA GLY A 72 9.31 15.41 -18.70
C GLY A 72 8.12 14.91 -19.51
N LEU A 73 8.20 13.75 -20.16
CA LEU A 73 7.05 13.17 -20.87
C LEU A 73 5.93 12.85 -19.89
N ILE A 74 4.71 13.32 -20.12
CA ILE A 74 3.52 13.15 -19.24
C ILE A 74 3.80 13.44 -17.75
N LYS A 75 4.52 14.51 -17.48
CA LYS A 75 5.02 14.86 -16.14
C LYS A 75 3.90 15.06 -15.12
N ASN A 76 2.80 15.70 -15.51
CA ASN A 76 1.69 16.01 -14.61
C ASN A 76 0.97 14.74 -14.17
N GLU A 77 0.68 13.84 -15.08
CA GLU A 77 0.04 12.56 -14.83
C GLU A 77 0.92 11.66 -13.95
N ALA A 78 2.23 11.64 -14.25
CA ALA A 78 3.19 10.90 -13.44
C ALA A 78 3.28 11.45 -12.00
N ASN A 79 3.32 12.77 -11.81
CA ASN A 79 3.31 13.38 -10.48
C ASN A 79 2.03 13.03 -9.71
N HIS A 80 0.88 13.05 -10.38
CA HIS A 80 -0.39 12.65 -9.76
C HIS A 80 -0.39 11.18 -9.37
N PHE A 81 0.11 10.30 -10.23
CA PHE A 81 0.20 8.87 -9.98
C PHE A 81 1.13 8.53 -8.79
N TYR A 82 2.26 9.23 -8.67
CA TYR A 82 3.25 8.98 -7.62
C TYR A 82 3.09 9.83 -6.35
N LYS A 83 1.95 10.53 -6.16
CA LYS A 83 1.73 11.39 -5.00
C LYS A 83 1.92 10.67 -3.65
N ASP A 84 1.44 9.44 -3.54
CA ASP A 84 1.51 8.63 -2.32
C ASP A 84 2.96 8.22 -2.02
N TYR A 85 3.69 7.79 -3.05
CA TYR A 85 5.12 7.48 -2.97
C TYR A 85 5.94 8.72 -2.61
N LYS A 86 5.68 9.86 -3.25
CA LYS A 86 6.30 11.13 -2.92
C LYS A 86 6.09 11.48 -1.45
N PHE A 87 4.84 11.41 -0.97
CA PHE A 87 4.51 11.69 0.41
C PHE A 87 5.31 10.81 1.38
N SER A 88 5.36 9.49 1.15
CA SER A 88 6.10 8.54 1.99
C SER A 88 7.62 8.70 1.97
N LYS A 89 8.19 9.44 0.98
CA LYS A 89 9.63 9.74 0.93
C LYS A 89 10.03 11.00 1.68
N PHE A 90 9.07 11.88 1.96
CA PHE A 90 9.31 13.15 2.64
C PHE A 90 8.70 13.21 4.05
N ASN A 91 7.95 12.18 4.45
CA ASN A 91 7.28 12.12 5.76
C ASN A 91 7.53 10.75 6.41
N ASP A 92 7.70 10.76 7.72
CA ASP A 92 7.87 9.53 8.53
C ASP A 92 6.53 8.85 8.87
N ILE A 93 5.43 9.34 8.31
CA ILE A 93 4.10 8.77 8.48
C ILE A 93 3.58 8.21 7.14
N PRO A 94 2.73 7.18 7.14
CA PRO A 94 2.17 6.63 5.92
C PRO A 94 1.17 7.59 5.26
N TYR A 95 1.03 7.49 3.95
CA TYR A 95 -0.04 8.15 3.23
C TYR A 95 -1.38 7.49 3.56
N VAL A 96 -2.34 8.26 4.09
CA VAL A 96 -3.64 7.76 4.53
C VAL A 96 -4.73 8.16 3.55
N THR A 97 -5.50 7.18 3.11
CA THR A 97 -6.70 7.37 2.28
C THR A 97 -7.94 7.01 3.07
N GLY A 98 -8.82 7.97 3.31
CA GLY A 98 -10.14 7.74 3.91
C GLY A 98 -11.17 7.29 2.88
N LYS A 99 -11.95 6.22 3.18
CA LYS A 99 -13.10 5.78 2.39
C LYS A 99 -14.35 5.79 3.25
N LEU A 100 -15.33 6.58 2.85
CA LEU A 100 -16.62 6.64 3.52
C LEU A 100 -17.74 6.45 2.48
N ALA A 101 -18.71 5.60 2.81
CA ALA A 101 -19.94 5.49 2.04
C ALA A 101 -21.01 6.37 2.69
N VAL A 102 -21.54 7.30 1.92
CA VAL A 102 -22.60 8.21 2.39
C VAL A 102 -23.78 8.22 1.42
N SER A 103 -24.97 8.37 1.93
CA SER A 103 -26.16 8.62 1.13
C SER A 103 -26.21 10.07 0.62
N LYS A 104 -27.13 10.38 -0.31
CA LYS A 104 -27.30 11.74 -0.86
C LYS A 104 -27.51 12.79 0.23
N ASN A 105 -28.10 12.42 1.36
CA ASN A 105 -28.33 13.29 2.53
C ASN A 105 -27.28 13.06 3.65
N ASN A 106 -26.06 12.67 3.29
CA ASN A 106 -24.88 12.51 4.15
C ASN A 106 -25.01 11.50 5.30
N LYS A 107 -25.96 10.56 5.23
CA LYS A 107 -26.07 9.49 6.24
C LYS A 107 -25.14 8.33 5.89
N ILE A 108 -24.43 7.79 6.88
CA ILE A 108 -23.51 6.65 6.75
C ILE A 108 -24.23 5.31 6.95
N TYR A 109 -25.45 5.31 7.42
CA TYR A 109 -26.28 4.14 7.63
C TYR A 109 -27.71 4.40 7.14
N LEU A 110 -28.26 3.44 6.40
CA LEU A 110 -29.66 3.42 6.01
C LEU A 110 -30.27 2.10 6.49
N PHE A 111 -31.37 2.16 7.23
CA PHE A 111 -32.05 0.96 7.74
C PHE A 111 -32.44 0.03 6.58
N LYS A 112 -31.95 -1.22 6.62
CA LYS A 112 -32.16 -2.28 5.62
C LYS A 112 -31.81 -1.95 4.16
N LYS A 113 -31.15 -0.81 3.87
CA LYS A 113 -30.75 -0.42 2.50
C LYS A 113 -29.23 -0.31 2.39
N LYS A 114 -28.66 -0.83 1.29
CA LYS A 114 -27.25 -0.61 0.96
C LYS A 114 -27.08 0.77 0.33
N ILE A 115 -26.10 1.54 0.79
CA ILE A 115 -25.74 2.85 0.22
C ILE A 115 -24.90 2.65 -1.05
N THR A 116 -24.10 1.59 -1.12
CA THR A 116 -23.15 1.32 -2.19
C THR A 116 -23.71 0.33 -3.21
N ASN A 117 -23.50 0.62 -4.50
CA ASN A 117 -23.79 -0.26 -5.63
C ASN A 117 -22.58 -1.17 -5.96
N GLU A 118 -22.73 -2.00 -6.99
CA GLU A 118 -21.67 -2.92 -7.43
C GLU A 118 -20.40 -2.19 -7.87
N HIS A 119 -20.53 -1.07 -8.59
CA HIS A 119 -19.38 -0.26 -9.01
C HIS A 119 -18.58 0.25 -7.79
N SER A 120 -19.27 0.78 -6.78
CA SER A 120 -18.63 1.23 -5.54
C SER A 120 -17.93 0.09 -4.80
N HIS A 121 -18.47 -1.14 -4.87
CA HIS A 121 -17.80 -2.33 -4.34
C HIS A 121 -16.50 -2.65 -5.10
N LYS A 122 -16.51 -2.61 -6.44
CA LYS A 122 -15.30 -2.80 -7.26
C LYS A 122 -14.22 -1.77 -6.92
N VAL A 123 -14.60 -0.49 -6.81
CA VAL A 123 -13.68 0.58 -6.37
C VAL A 123 -13.12 0.31 -4.98
N SER A 124 -13.93 -0.16 -4.03
CA SER A 124 -13.47 -0.51 -2.68
C SER A 124 -12.45 -1.66 -2.69
N HIS A 125 -12.61 -2.65 -3.58
CA HIS A 125 -11.63 -3.73 -3.75
C HIS A 125 -10.35 -3.24 -4.42
N LEU A 126 -10.44 -2.31 -5.36
CA LEU A 126 -9.28 -1.67 -6.00
C LEU A 126 -8.48 -0.85 -4.97
N LEU A 127 -9.15 -0.12 -4.07
CA LEU A 127 -8.48 0.57 -2.96
C LEU A 127 -7.74 -0.41 -2.05
N ARG A 128 -8.33 -1.58 -1.74
CA ARG A 128 -7.64 -2.62 -0.95
C ARG A 128 -6.42 -3.19 -1.66
N TYR A 129 -6.48 -3.36 -2.98
CA TYR A 129 -5.34 -3.76 -3.80
C TYR A 129 -4.20 -2.74 -3.77
N ARG A 130 -4.53 -1.45 -3.87
CA ARG A 130 -3.56 -0.35 -3.94
C ARG A 130 -2.91 0.00 -2.61
N ASN A 131 -3.51 -0.37 -1.49
CA ASN A 131 -3.01 -0.02 -0.16
C ASN A 131 -2.39 -1.25 0.53
N GLN A 132 -1.28 -1.05 1.22
CA GLN A 132 -0.57 -2.09 1.95
C GLN A 132 -1.31 -2.53 3.20
N ALA A 133 -2.10 -1.63 3.79
CA ALA A 133 -2.84 -1.85 5.02
C ALA A 133 -4.26 -1.28 4.96
N ILE A 134 -5.17 -1.87 5.74
CA ILE A 134 -6.52 -1.35 5.99
C ILE A 134 -6.73 -1.22 7.50
N LEU A 135 -7.12 -0.03 7.94
CA LEU A 135 -7.44 0.26 9.34
C LEU A 135 -8.95 0.35 9.53
N THR A 136 -9.47 -0.29 10.57
CA THR A 136 -10.89 -0.22 10.94
C THR A 136 -11.08 -0.39 12.45
N SER A 137 -12.31 -0.24 12.95
CA SER A 137 -12.63 -0.46 14.35
C SER A 137 -13.24 -1.86 14.58
N TYR A 138 -13.16 -2.33 15.83
CA TYR A 138 -13.85 -3.56 16.25
C TYR A 138 -15.38 -3.48 16.04
N LYS A 139 -15.97 -2.30 16.11
CA LYS A 139 -17.40 -2.09 15.87
C LYS A 139 -17.79 -2.54 14.46
N THR A 140 -17.03 -2.12 13.44
CA THR A 140 -17.22 -2.55 12.05
C THR A 140 -17.03 -4.06 11.89
N ILE A 141 -16.03 -4.63 12.57
CA ILE A 141 -15.81 -6.09 12.53
C ILE A 141 -17.01 -6.83 13.12
N ASN A 142 -17.53 -6.38 14.24
CA ASN A 142 -18.61 -7.04 14.94
C ASN A 142 -19.98 -6.87 14.26
N SER A 143 -20.21 -5.73 13.56
CA SER A 143 -21.46 -5.47 12.83
C SER A 143 -21.51 -6.19 11.48
N ASP A 144 -20.45 -6.07 10.70
CA ASP A 144 -20.47 -6.44 9.28
C ASP A 144 -19.77 -7.77 9.01
N ASN A 145 -18.98 -8.27 9.96
CA ASN A 145 -18.13 -9.47 9.85
C ASN A 145 -17.40 -9.56 8.51
N PRO A 146 -16.66 -8.51 8.09
CA PRO A 146 -16.06 -8.42 6.78
C PRO A 146 -14.79 -9.27 6.68
N ASN A 147 -14.40 -9.67 5.46
CA ASN A 147 -13.10 -10.30 5.21
C ASN A 147 -11.96 -9.28 5.07
N LEU A 148 -12.25 -8.04 4.67
CA LEU A 148 -11.30 -6.96 4.40
C LEU A 148 -10.19 -7.30 3.38
N ASN A 149 -10.40 -8.28 2.53
CA ASN A 149 -9.47 -8.71 1.48
C ASN A 149 -9.81 -8.07 0.12
N CYS A 150 -8.87 -8.12 -0.81
CA CYS A 150 -9.12 -7.89 -2.23
C CYS A 150 -9.77 -9.12 -2.83
N ARG A 151 -10.84 -8.94 -3.64
CA ARG A 151 -11.55 -10.01 -4.35
C ARG A 151 -11.66 -9.70 -5.85
N ILE A 152 -10.68 -9.00 -6.39
CA ILE A 152 -10.52 -8.83 -7.84
C ILE A 152 -9.75 -10.04 -8.34
N GLN A 153 -10.30 -10.71 -9.35
CA GLN A 153 -9.70 -11.90 -9.94
C GLN A 153 -8.24 -11.66 -10.35
N GLY A 154 -7.35 -12.52 -9.88
CA GLY A 154 -5.91 -12.43 -10.11
C GLY A 154 -5.15 -11.46 -9.19
N LEU A 155 -5.85 -10.68 -8.34
CA LEU A 155 -5.25 -9.72 -7.42
C LEU A 155 -5.43 -10.08 -5.94
N GLU A 156 -5.98 -11.24 -5.61
CA GLU A 156 -6.34 -11.66 -4.24
C GLU A 156 -5.12 -11.70 -3.31
N LYS A 157 -3.96 -12.15 -3.85
CA LYS A 157 -2.69 -12.21 -3.12
C LYS A 157 -2.15 -10.86 -2.66
N PHE A 158 -2.62 -9.77 -3.25
CA PHE A 158 -2.27 -8.40 -2.86
C PHE A 158 -3.24 -7.79 -1.85
N SER A 159 -4.00 -8.62 -1.14
CA SER A 159 -4.88 -8.16 -0.06
C SER A 159 -4.08 -7.46 1.04
N PRO A 160 -4.59 -6.34 1.59
CA PRO A 160 -3.87 -5.56 2.59
C PRO A 160 -3.73 -6.30 3.93
N VAL A 161 -2.72 -5.92 4.70
CA VAL A 161 -2.64 -6.26 6.13
C VAL A 161 -3.79 -5.55 6.87
N LYS A 162 -4.35 -6.19 7.88
CA LYS A 162 -5.52 -5.67 8.59
C LYS A 162 -5.12 -5.12 9.95
N PHE A 163 -5.53 -3.91 10.24
CA PHE A 163 -5.36 -3.25 11.52
C PHE A 163 -6.71 -2.96 12.13
N ILE A 164 -6.93 -3.40 13.35
CA ILE A 164 -8.19 -3.23 14.09
C ILE A 164 -7.91 -2.41 15.34
N ILE A 165 -8.61 -1.29 15.49
CA ILE A 165 -8.62 -0.52 16.73
C ILE A 165 -9.66 -1.14 17.67
N ASP A 166 -9.18 -1.73 18.77
CA ASP A 166 -10.02 -2.42 19.74
C ASP A 166 -9.46 -2.30 21.16
N LYS A 167 -9.63 -1.13 21.75
CA LYS A 167 -9.10 -0.79 23.07
C LYS A 167 -9.31 -1.89 24.12
N ASP A 168 -10.49 -2.50 24.13
CA ASP A 168 -10.94 -3.42 25.18
C ASP A 168 -10.96 -4.89 24.74
N LEU A 169 -10.45 -5.24 23.55
CA LEU A 169 -10.50 -6.57 22.95
C LEU A 169 -11.93 -7.11 22.84
N LYS A 170 -12.84 -6.29 22.33
CA LYS A 170 -14.28 -6.63 22.11
C LYS A 170 -14.54 -7.29 20.75
N THR A 171 -13.53 -7.42 19.89
CA THR A 171 -13.65 -8.14 18.61
C THR A 171 -14.10 -9.57 18.84
N LYS A 172 -15.16 -9.99 18.17
CA LYS A 172 -15.68 -11.36 18.24
C LYS A 172 -14.65 -12.36 17.73
N ILE A 173 -14.33 -13.37 18.54
CA ILE A 173 -13.28 -14.37 18.27
C ILE A 173 -13.54 -15.17 16.97
N ASN A 174 -14.79 -15.35 16.58
CA ASN A 174 -15.19 -16.07 15.37
C ASN A 174 -15.28 -15.18 14.12
N SER A 175 -14.82 -13.93 14.20
CA SER A 175 -14.83 -13.02 13.07
C SER A 175 -13.99 -13.54 11.90
N LYS A 176 -14.46 -13.30 10.67
CA LYS A 176 -13.80 -13.76 9.44
C LYS A 176 -12.35 -13.25 9.31
N VAL A 177 -12.06 -12.04 9.81
CA VAL A 177 -10.71 -11.45 9.80
C VAL A 177 -9.70 -12.20 10.65
N LEU A 178 -10.15 -13.02 11.61
CA LEU A 178 -9.31 -13.79 12.53
C LEU A 178 -9.12 -15.26 12.10
N LYS A 179 -9.65 -15.67 10.94
CA LYS A 179 -9.45 -17.03 10.41
C LYS A 179 -7.99 -17.25 10.00
N LEU A 180 -7.45 -18.44 10.22
CA LEU A 180 -6.05 -18.79 9.95
C LEU A 180 -5.62 -18.54 8.49
N ASN A 181 -6.51 -18.78 7.54
CA ASN A 181 -6.25 -18.60 6.10
C ASN A 181 -6.44 -17.14 5.61
N SER A 182 -6.61 -16.19 6.52
CA SER A 182 -6.73 -14.78 6.15
C SER A 182 -5.36 -14.09 6.19
N ASN A 183 -5.22 -12.94 5.50
CA ASN A 183 -4.05 -12.09 5.65
C ASN A 183 -3.89 -11.68 7.11
N LYS A 184 -2.62 -11.43 7.50
CA LYS A 184 -2.25 -11.11 8.87
C LYS A 184 -3.08 -9.95 9.43
N THR A 185 -3.57 -10.14 10.65
CA THR A 185 -4.39 -9.15 11.38
C THR A 185 -3.62 -8.67 12.61
N TYR A 186 -3.62 -7.38 12.85
CA TYR A 186 -3.11 -6.75 14.06
C TYR A 186 -4.26 -6.11 14.81
N ILE A 187 -4.31 -6.28 16.13
CA ILE A 187 -5.33 -5.65 16.98
C ILE A 187 -4.61 -4.73 17.96
N PHE A 188 -4.85 -3.44 17.87
CA PHE A 188 -4.36 -2.45 18.80
C PHE A 188 -5.26 -2.38 20.03
N HIS A 189 -4.70 -2.65 21.22
CA HIS A 189 -5.47 -2.73 22.46
C HIS A 189 -4.75 -2.11 23.65
N ASN A 190 -5.49 -1.86 24.73
CA ASN A 190 -4.95 -1.41 26.02
C ASN A 190 -5.34 -2.34 27.19
N LYS A 191 -5.78 -3.57 26.90
CA LYS A 191 -6.14 -4.55 27.92
C LYS A 191 -4.90 -5.25 28.45
N LYS A 192 -4.86 -5.44 29.79
CA LYS A 192 -3.82 -6.21 30.50
C LYS A 192 -4.32 -7.56 31.01
N ASP A 193 -5.62 -7.82 30.92
CA ASP A 193 -6.27 -9.06 31.38
C ASP A 193 -5.79 -10.25 30.53
N LYS A 194 -5.03 -11.14 31.18
CA LYS A 194 -4.47 -12.34 30.55
C LYS A 194 -5.55 -13.29 30.03
N ASN A 195 -6.70 -13.39 30.70
CA ASN A 195 -7.80 -14.28 30.28
C ASN A 195 -8.42 -13.83 28.98
N ILE A 196 -8.58 -12.52 28.79
CA ILE A 196 -9.09 -11.94 27.53
C ILE A 196 -8.03 -12.10 26.43
N ILE A 197 -6.78 -11.81 26.70
CA ILE A 197 -5.65 -11.92 25.75
C ILE A 197 -5.51 -13.36 25.26
N ASN A 198 -5.62 -14.35 26.14
CA ASN A 198 -5.49 -15.77 25.80
C ASN A 198 -6.57 -16.26 24.82
N LYS A 199 -7.75 -15.65 24.79
CA LYS A 199 -8.81 -15.98 23.81
C LYS A 199 -8.35 -15.76 22.34
N PHE A 200 -7.36 -14.91 22.11
CA PHE A 200 -6.81 -14.63 20.79
C PHE A 200 -5.56 -15.46 20.43
N LYS A 201 -5.03 -16.27 21.37
CA LYS A 201 -3.75 -16.97 21.23
C LYS A 201 -3.65 -17.86 19.98
N ASN A 202 -4.74 -18.53 19.61
CA ASN A 202 -4.80 -19.46 18.47
C ASN A 202 -5.53 -18.86 17.26
N LYS A 203 -5.52 -17.53 17.14
CA LYS A 203 -6.13 -16.81 16.01
C LYS A 203 -5.08 -16.18 15.13
N ASN A 204 -5.41 -15.92 13.88
CA ASN A 204 -4.55 -15.16 12.98
C ASN A 204 -4.56 -13.67 13.35
N ALA A 205 -4.17 -13.37 14.58
CA ALA A 205 -4.12 -12.00 15.09
C ALA A 205 -2.88 -11.81 15.96
N LYS A 206 -2.14 -10.75 15.68
CA LYS A 206 -1.09 -10.24 16.56
C LYS A 206 -1.68 -9.11 17.41
N LEU A 207 -1.71 -9.31 18.73
CA LEU A 207 -2.12 -8.27 19.67
C LEU A 207 -0.98 -7.29 19.86
N VAL A 208 -1.27 -6.00 19.75
CA VAL A 208 -0.31 -4.90 19.94
C VAL A 208 -0.82 -4.02 21.07
N PHE A 209 -0.13 -4.10 22.23
CA PHE A 209 -0.47 -3.25 23.36
C PHE A 209 -0.07 -1.81 23.06
N MET A 210 -0.98 -0.87 23.27
CA MET A 210 -0.75 0.55 23.10
C MET A 210 -1.17 1.32 24.36
N LYS A 211 -0.34 2.24 24.78
CA LYS A 211 -0.73 3.19 25.83
C LYS A 211 -1.83 4.12 25.31
N ILE A 212 -2.65 4.58 26.22
CA ILE A 212 -3.74 5.52 25.94
C ILE A 212 -3.35 6.85 26.58
N GLU A 213 -3.40 7.91 25.79
CA GLU A 213 -3.26 9.27 26.23
C GLU A 213 -4.58 9.99 25.97
N ASN A 214 -5.06 10.76 26.96
CA ASN A 214 -6.32 11.52 26.85
C ASN A 214 -7.53 10.67 26.38
N LYS A 215 -7.68 9.43 26.90
CA LYS A 215 -8.72 8.46 26.55
C LYS A 215 -8.67 7.91 25.12
N ASN A 216 -7.72 8.31 24.30
CA ASN A 216 -7.59 7.87 22.90
C ASN A 216 -6.25 7.15 22.67
N PHE A 217 -6.19 6.32 21.62
CA PHE A 217 -4.91 5.86 21.08
C PHE A 217 -4.21 7.01 20.35
N ASP A 218 -2.91 7.11 20.51
CA ASP A 218 -2.10 7.89 19.59
C ASP A 218 -2.03 7.13 18.24
N LEU A 219 -2.78 7.64 17.25
CA LEU A 219 -2.82 7.03 15.92
C LEU A 219 -1.50 7.22 15.17
N ASN A 220 -0.69 8.22 15.48
CA ASN A 220 0.63 8.39 14.87
C ASN A 220 1.54 7.23 15.28
N LEU A 221 1.56 6.87 16.57
CA LEU A 221 2.30 5.69 17.04
C LEU A 221 1.78 4.39 16.42
N SER A 222 0.47 4.24 16.24
CA SER A 222 -0.10 3.04 15.60
C SER A 222 0.27 2.92 14.12
N LEU A 223 0.48 4.04 13.43
CA LEU A 223 0.84 4.08 12.01
C LEU A 223 2.35 3.91 11.78
N ILE A 224 3.20 4.28 12.73
CA ILE A 224 4.66 4.09 12.66
C ILE A 224 5.05 2.60 12.79
N HIS A 225 4.24 1.80 13.49
CA HIS A 225 4.48 0.35 13.65
C HIS A 225 4.01 -0.51 12.46
N ILE A 226 3.55 0.11 11.39
CA ILE A 226 3.16 -0.51 10.12
C ILE A 226 4.35 -0.56 9.15
#